data_1121fcce1529b2141a5b7b10f3bf0088
#
_entry.id   1121fcce1529b2141a5b7b10f3bf0088
#
_cell.length_a   1.000
_cell.length_b   1.000
_cell.length_c   1.000
_cell.angle_alpha   90.00
_cell.angle_beta   90.00
_cell.angle_gamma   90.00
#
_symmetry.space_group_name_H-M   'P 1'
#
loop_
_entity.id
_entity.type
_entity.pdbx_description
1 polymer ?
#
loop_
_entity_poly.entity_id
_entity_poly.type
_entity_poly.pdbx_seq_one_letter_code
_entity_poly.pdbx_strand_id
1 'polypeptide(L)'
;STYTSNMTALVNKQVKEVDIDTPAKELVDMTYDLIDIQDNLTEAQDEILYNDIAAEMLKDTGIRTKIIREYLPAMNALINKYLQTLEFFVAFHLNENFEETIKSRHRDEFVYANFSEGEKMRIDLSLLFAWRQIAKMKNSTNTNLLILDETFDSSLDDEGTDNLMKILKTLE
;
A
#
# COMPACT_ATOMS: atom_id res chain seq x y z
N SER A 1 78.48 -28.61 46.08
CA SER A 1 78.15 -28.93 44.69
C SER A 1 76.69 -29.29 44.44
N THR A 2 75.99 -29.83 45.42
CA THR A 2 74.58 -30.26 45.28
C THR A 2 73.60 -29.08 45.38
N TYR A 3 73.92 -28.05 46.14
CA TYR A 3 73.08 -26.87 46.28
C TYR A 3 73.01 -25.97 45.03
N THR A 4 74.10 -25.83 44.31
CA THR A 4 74.18 -25.07 43.08
C THR A 4 73.39 -25.76 41.93
N SER A 5 73.43 -27.09 41.88
CA SER A 5 72.66 -27.87 40.87
C SER A 5 71.15 -27.77 41.13
N ASN A 6 70.73 -27.81 42.38
CA ASN A 6 69.28 -27.67 42.72
C ASN A 6 68.75 -26.24 42.53
N MET A 7 69.59 -25.24 42.75
CA MET A 7 69.23 -23.86 42.51
C MET A 7 69.10 -23.56 41.01
N THR A 8 69.97 -24.08 40.19
CA THR A 8 69.90 -23.98 38.71
C THR A 8 68.69 -24.72 38.16
N ALA A 9 68.36 -25.88 38.73
CA ALA A 9 67.16 -26.62 38.33
C ALA A 9 65.86 -25.91 38.73
N LEU A 10 65.84 -25.20 39.90
CA LEU A 10 64.70 -24.38 40.33
C LEU A 10 64.56 -23.09 39.50
N VAL A 11 65.65 -22.42 39.17
CA VAL A 11 65.61 -21.23 38.30
C VAL A 11 65.15 -21.62 36.89
N ASN A 12 65.64 -22.71 36.32
CA ASN A 12 65.19 -23.21 35.03
C ASN A 12 63.73 -23.74 35.02
N LYS A 13 63.17 -24.06 36.18
CA LYS A 13 61.79 -24.48 36.32
C LYS A 13 60.84 -23.27 36.51
N GLN A 14 61.36 -22.10 36.93
CA GLN A 14 60.57 -20.90 37.12
C GLN A 14 60.49 -19.98 35.89
N VAL A 15 61.38 -20.14 34.92
CA VAL A 15 61.32 -19.38 33.67
C VAL A 15 60.81 -20.35 32.59
N LYS A 16 59.59 -20.81 32.73
CA LYS A 16 58.81 -21.04 31.52
C LYS A 16 58.46 -19.65 31.02
N GLU A 17 59.12 -19.20 29.96
CA GLU A 17 58.66 -18.06 29.20
C GLU A 17 57.18 -18.31 28.92
N VAL A 18 56.30 -17.56 29.57
CA VAL A 18 54.88 -17.61 29.28
C VAL A 18 54.77 -16.90 27.95
N ASP A 19 54.47 -17.68 26.91
CA ASP A 19 54.15 -17.14 25.60
C ASP A 19 52.89 -16.26 25.72
N ILE A 20 53.13 -14.97 25.72
CA ILE A 20 52.07 -13.93 25.79
C ILE A 20 51.74 -13.45 24.38
N ASP A 21 52.67 -13.60 23.43
CA ASP A 21 52.53 -13.03 22.09
C ASP A 21 51.51 -13.79 21.24
N THR A 22 51.45 -15.09 21.36
CA THR A 22 50.47 -15.90 20.63
C THR A 22 49.02 -15.62 21.06
N PRO A 23 48.65 -15.66 22.37
CA PRO A 23 47.34 -15.30 22.82
C PRO A 23 46.96 -13.81 22.55
N ALA A 24 47.92 -12.89 22.60
CA ALA A 24 47.67 -11.50 22.26
C ALA A 24 47.31 -11.32 20.78
N LYS A 25 47.98 -12.03 19.89
CA LYS A 25 47.69 -12.02 18.46
C LYS A 25 46.29 -12.64 18.18
N GLU A 26 46.00 -13.78 18.79
CA GLU A 26 44.67 -14.40 18.68
C GLU A 26 43.55 -13.47 19.16
N LEU A 27 43.79 -12.73 20.24
CA LEU A 27 42.82 -11.77 20.75
C LEU A 27 42.58 -10.60 19.80
N VAL A 28 43.63 -10.13 19.12
CA VAL A 28 43.54 -9.09 18.09
C VAL A 28 42.77 -9.61 16.88
N ASP A 29 43.08 -10.81 16.39
CA ASP A 29 42.42 -11.43 15.27
C ASP A 29 40.87 -11.64 15.59
N MET A 30 40.57 -12.18 16.75
CA MET A 30 39.17 -12.30 17.22
C MET A 30 38.45 -10.95 17.34
N THR A 31 39.17 -9.90 17.68
CA THR A 31 38.55 -8.56 17.76
C THR A 31 38.18 -8.04 16.39
N TYR A 32 39.02 -8.25 15.39
CA TYR A 32 38.72 -7.92 13.99
C TYR A 32 37.56 -8.74 13.45
N ASP A 33 37.55 -10.04 13.72
CA ASP A 33 36.39 -10.90 13.35
C ASP A 33 35.09 -10.45 13.99
N LEU A 34 35.13 -10.03 15.26
CA LEU A 34 33.96 -9.48 15.95
C LEU A 34 33.45 -8.19 15.33
N ILE A 35 34.35 -7.30 14.92
CA ILE A 35 33.96 -6.05 14.23
C ILE A 35 33.30 -6.39 12.89
N ASP A 36 33.92 -7.27 12.10
CA ASP A 36 33.36 -7.67 10.81
C ASP A 36 31.99 -8.32 10.94
N ILE A 37 31.79 -9.20 11.93
CA ILE A 37 30.49 -9.80 12.23
C ILE A 37 29.47 -8.75 12.68
N GLN A 38 29.86 -7.75 13.49
CA GLN A 38 28.95 -6.68 13.89
C GLN A 38 28.53 -5.80 12.73
N ASP A 39 29.44 -5.48 11.83
CA ASP A 39 29.16 -4.70 10.62
C ASP A 39 28.19 -5.46 9.71
N ASN A 40 28.47 -6.74 9.46
CA ASN A 40 27.59 -7.62 8.67
C ASN A 40 26.19 -7.77 9.31
N LEU A 41 26.12 -7.87 10.64
CA LEU A 41 24.85 -7.94 11.36
C LEU A 41 24.05 -6.65 11.20
N THR A 42 24.71 -5.50 11.27
CA THR A 42 24.07 -4.18 11.11
C THR A 42 23.53 -4.04 9.70
N GLU A 43 24.31 -4.40 8.68
CA GLU A 43 23.88 -4.37 7.29
C GLU A 43 22.68 -5.28 7.04
N ALA A 44 22.71 -6.50 7.57
CA ALA A 44 21.59 -7.44 7.46
C ALA A 44 20.31 -6.93 8.19
N GLN A 45 20.46 -6.26 9.32
CA GLN A 45 19.34 -5.66 10.03
C GLN A 45 18.73 -4.51 9.25
N ASP A 46 19.55 -3.67 8.64
CA ASP A 46 19.08 -2.58 7.78
C ASP A 46 18.36 -3.12 6.54
N GLU A 47 18.90 -4.17 5.92
CA GLU A 47 18.25 -4.82 4.77
C GLU A 47 16.88 -5.41 5.13
N ILE A 48 16.78 -6.07 6.29
CA ILE A 48 15.47 -6.57 6.80
C ILE A 48 14.50 -5.40 7.00
N LEU A 49 14.94 -4.31 7.62
CA LEU A 49 14.09 -3.14 7.84
C LEU A 49 13.59 -2.55 6.52
N TYR A 50 14.45 -2.40 5.52
CA TYR A 50 14.06 -1.94 4.19
C TYR A 50 13.05 -2.87 3.53
N ASN A 51 13.26 -4.18 3.62
CA ASN A 51 12.34 -5.17 3.07
C ASN A 51 10.98 -5.16 3.77
N ASP A 52 10.95 -5.01 5.09
CA ASP A 52 9.71 -4.90 5.86
C ASP A 52 8.92 -3.64 5.51
N ILE A 53 9.60 -2.50 5.38
CA ILE A 53 8.97 -1.25 4.94
C ILE A 53 8.44 -1.40 3.52
N ALA A 54 9.21 -1.96 2.60
CA ALA A 54 8.77 -2.18 1.22
C ALA A 54 7.57 -3.13 1.16
N ALA A 55 7.58 -4.20 1.93
CA ALA A 55 6.47 -5.14 2.04
C ALA A 55 5.20 -4.46 2.58
N GLU A 56 5.33 -3.60 3.61
CA GLU A 56 4.20 -2.84 4.15
C GLU A 56 3.64 -1.84 3.13
N MET A 57 4.51 -1.17 2.38
CA MET A 57 4.10 -0.23 1.33
C MET A 57 3.38 -0.93 0.16
N LEU A 58 3.71 -2.17 -0.13
CA LEU A 58 3.11 -2.96 -1.22
C LEU A 58 1.80 -3.64 -0.81
N LYS A 59 1.46 -3.69 0.47
CA LYS A 59 0.15 -4.18 0.93
C LYS A 59 -0.98 -3.31 0.38
N ASP A 60 -2.16 -3.89 0.26
CA ASP A 60 -3.35 -3.17 -0.19
C ASP A 60 -3.70 -1.97 0.70
N THR A 61 -3.35 -2.02 1.98
CA THR A 61 -3.47 -0.91 2.95
C THR A 61 -2.35 0.14 2.87
N GLY A 62 -1.31 -0.08 2.06
CA GLY A 62 -0.14 0.79 1.93
C GLY A 62 -0.35 1.99 0.99
N ILE A 63 0.55 2.13 0.00
CA ILE A 63 0.54 3.26 -0.95
C ILE A 63 -0.78 3.38 -1.72
N ARG A 64 -1.39 2.25 -2.10
CA ARG A 64 -2.69 2.26 -2.81
C ARG A 64 -3.75 2.99 -2.02
N THR A 65 -3.93 2.64 -0.76
CA THR A 65 -4.92 3.28 0.12
C THR A 65 -4.63 4.76 0.30
N LYS A 66 -3.37 5.16 0.43
CA LYS A 66 -2.99 6.57 0.54
C LYS A 66 -3.36 7.35 -0.73
N ILE A 67 -3.11 6.78 -1.92
CA ILE A 67 -3.47 7.39 -3.19
C ILE A 67 -4.99 7.47 -3.34
N ILE A 68 -5.69 6.39 -3.02
CA ILE A 68 -7.16 6.34 -3.10
C ILE A 68 -7.78 7.38 -2.17
N ARG A 69 -7.30 7.48 -0.94
CA ARG A 69 -7.75 8.44 0.07
C ARG A 69 -7.71 9.88 -0.42
N GLU A 70 -6.71 10.22 -1.22
CA GLU A 70 -6.55 11.55 -1.81
C GLU A 70 -7.66 11.87 -2.84
N TYR A 71 -8.14 10.87 -3.59
CA TYR A 71 -9.15 11.04 -4.63
C TYR A 71 -10.58 10.75 -4.19
N LEU A 72 -10.78 10.09 -3.06
CA LEU A 72 -12.11 9.74 -2.55
C LEU A 72 -13.07 10.94 -2.43
N PRO A 73 -12.66 12.11 -1.90
CA PRO A 73 -13.56 13.27 -1.84
C PRO A 73 -14.03 13.72 -3.21
N ALA A 74 -13.11 13.81 -4.19
CA ALA A 74 -13.45 14.18 -5.56
C ALA A 74 -14.33 13.12 -6.24
N MET A 75 -14.04 11.85 -5.99
CA MET A 75 -14.80 10.73 -6.51
C MET A 75 -16.23 10.71 -5.97
N ASN A 76 -16.42 10.85 -4.67
CA ASN A 76 -17.73 10.95 -4.05
C ASN A 76 -18.53 12.15 -4.57
N ALA A 77 -17.87 13.29 -4.77
CA ALA A 77 -18.52 14.47 -5.35
C ALA A 77 -18.97 14.21 -6.80
N LEU A 78 -18.14 13.57 -7.62
CA LEU A 78 -18.46 13.23 -9.00
C LEU A 78 -19.60 12.20 -9.08
N ILE A 79 -19.54 11.13 -8.29
CA ILE A 79 -20.60 10.11 -8.24
C ILE A 79 -21.94 10.77 -7.93
N ASN A 80 -22.02 11.57 -6.87
CA ASN A 80 -23.26 12.24 -6.50
C ASN A 80 -23.73 13.25 -7.55
N LYS A 81 -22.82 13.93 -8.26
CA LYS A 81 -23.15 14.80 -9.39
C LYS A 81 -23.80 14.01 -10.53
N TYR A 82 -23.22 12.84 -10.91
CA TYR A 82 -23.77 12.01 -11.98
C TYR A 82 -25.10 11.38 -11.56
N LEU A 83 -25.26 10.93 -10.32
CA LEU A 83 -26.51 10.44 -9.79
C LEU A 83 -27.62 11.50 -9.87
N GLN A 84 -27.32 12.75 -9.52
CA GLN A 84 -28.26 13.86 -9.67
C GLN A 84 -28.63 14.11 -11.13
N THR A 85 -27.65 14.03 -12.06
CA THR A 85 -27.92 14.19 -13.50
C THR A 85 -28.78 13.08 -14.07
N LEU A 86 -28.65 11.84 -13.52
CA LEU A 86 -29.50 10.70 -13.85
C LEU A 86 -30.83 10.69 -13.09
N GLU A 87 -31.16 11.79 -12.40
CA GLU A 87 -32.38 11.98 -11.59
C GLU A 87 -32.57 10.93 -10.49
N PHE A 88 -31.45 10.39 -10.00
CA PHE A 88 -31.43 9.47 -8.87
C PHE A 88 -30.89 10.18 -7.63
N PHE A 89 -31.82 10.62 -6.79
CA PHE A 89 -31.54 11.52 -5.66
C PHE A 89 -31.23 10.76 -4.37
N VAL A 90 -30.11 10.11 -4.32
CA VAL A 90 -29.51 9.48 -3.12
C VAL A 90 -28.20 10.16 -2.78
N ALA A 91 -27.75 10.00 -1.54
CA ALA A 91 -26.41 10.37 -1.13
C ALA A 91 -25.55 9.11 -1.10
N PHE A 92 -24.66 9.01 -2.07
CA PHE A 92 -23.69 7.92 -2.20
C PHE A 92 -22.38 8.32 -1.53
N HIS A 93 -21.83 7.45 -0.72
CA HIS A 93 -20.53 7.62 -0.10
C HIS A 93 -19.71 6.34 -0.20
N LEU A 94 -18.51 6.45 -0.71
CA LEU A 94 -17.51 5.41 -0.76
C LEU A 94 -16.43 5.72 0.26
N ASN A 95 -16.10 4.75 1.11
CA ASN A 95 -15.02 4.88 2.08
C ASN A 95 -13.67 4.39 1.54
N GLU A 96 -12.63 4.46 2.35
CA GLU A 96 -11.26 4.08 1.99
C GLU A 96 -11.09 2.58 1.69
N ASN A 97 -12.00 1.75 2.16
CA ASN A 97 -12.03 0.30 1.91
C ASN A 97 -12.90 -0.06 0.70
N PHE A 98 -13.40 0.94 -0.06
CA PHE A 98 -14.38 0.77 -1.14
C PHE A 98 -15.71 0.17 -0.70
N GLU A 99 -16.09 0.39 0.56
CA GLU A 99 -17.41 0.05 1.05
C GLU A 99 -18.35 1.23 0.75
N GLU A 100 -19.48 0.92 0.12
CA GLU A 100 -20.49 1.92 -0.21
C GLU A 100 -21.48 2.11 0.94
N THR A 101 -21.89 3.33 1.12
CA THR A 101 -23.04 3.69 1.96
C THR A 101 -23.97 4.57 1.14
N ILE A 102 -25.21 4.16 0.98
CA ILE A 102 -26.22 4.86 0.18
C ILE A 102 -27.34 5.29 1.11
N LYS A 103 -27.64 6.60 1.14
CA LYS A 103 -28.69 7.16 1.97
C LYS A 103 -29.76 7.84 1.13
N SER A 104 -31.02 7.53 1.41
CA SER A 104 -32.14 8.24 0.81
C SER A 104 -32.32 9.64 1.42
N ARG A 105 -33.21 10.45 0.84
CA ARG A 105 -33.60 11.76 1.39
C ARG A 105 -34.14 11.69 2.83
N HIS A 106 -34.68 10.57 3.22
CA HIS A 106 -35.25 10.33 4.56
C HIS A 106 -34.24 9.75 5.56
N ARG A 107 -32.92 9.67 5.17
CA ARG A 107 -31.79 9.16 5.96
C ARG A 107 -31.80 7.65 6.21
N ASP A 108 -32.66 6.89 5.52
CA ASP A 108 -32.57 5.44 5.56
C ASP A 108 -31.33 4.99 4.81
N GLU A 109 -30.57 4.07 5.40
CA GLU A 109 -29.40 3.46 4.77
C GLU A 109 -29.84 2.24 3.96
N PHE A 110 -29.38 2.18 2.71
CA PHE A 110 -29.65 1.09 1.80
C PHE A 110 -28.36 0.41 1.40
N VAL A 111 -28.45 -0.88 1.15
CA VAL A 111 -27.37 -1.65 0.53
C VAL A 111 -27.66 -1.71 -0.97
N TYR A 112 -26.64 -1.71 -1.81
CA TYR A 112 -26.76 -1.79 -3.28
C TYR A 112 -27.73 -2.87 -3.75
N ALA A 113 -27.77 -4.02 -3.06
CA ALA A 113 -28.67 -5.12 -3.39
C ALA A 113 -30.18 -4.78 -3.27
N ASN A 114 -30.53 -3.74 -2.54
CA ASN A 114 -31.94 -3.35 -2.29
C ASN A 114 -32.54 -2.54 -3.45
N PHE A 115 -31.74 -2.10 -4.40
CA PHE A 115 -32.18 -1.27 -5.52
C PHE A 115 -32.69 -2.13 -6.70
N SER A 116 -33.62 -1.57 -7.45
CA SER A 116 -34.07 -2.12 -8.73
C SER A 116 -32.93 -2.12 -9.76
N GLU A 117 -33.05 -2.91 -10.81
CA GLU A 117 -32.02 -2.97 -11.86
C GLU A 117 -31.76 -1.62 -12.54
N GLY A 118 -32.81 -0.81 -12.76
CA GLY A 118 -32.64 0.54 -13.31
C GLY A 118 -31.94 1.52 -12.34
N GLU A 119 -32.16 1.39 -11.04
CA GLU A 119 -31.47 2.18 -10.03
C GLU A 119 -30.01 1.75 -9.88
N LYS A 120 -29.75 0.43 -9.90
CA LYS A 120 -28.38 -0.13 -9.93
C LYS A 120 -27.62 0.35 -11.15
N MET A 121 -28.24 0.34 -12.33
CA MET A 121 -27.61 0.84 -13.55
C MET A 121 -27.24 2.32 -13.43
N ARG A 122 -28.06 3.17 -12.81
CA ARG A 122 -27.73 4.58 -12.57
C ARG A 122 -26.54 4.73 -11.62
N ILE A 123 -26.45 3.89 -10.57
CA ILE A 123 -25.27 3.86 -9.67
C ILE A 123 -24.02 3.44 -10.42
N ASP A 124 -24.08 2.34 -11.20
CA ASP A 124 -22.95 1.78 -11.92
C ASP A 124 -22.41 2.76 -12.97
N LEU A 125 -23.29 3.41 -13.72
CA LEU A 125 -22.90 4.46 -14.66
C LEU A 125 -22.26 5.66 -13.97
N SER A 126 -22.78 6.07 -12.83
CA SER A 126 -22.21 7.16 -12.05
C SER A 126 -20.81 6.84 -11.54
N LEU A 127 -20.59 5.61 -11.09
CA LEU A 127 -19.28 5.08 -10.72
C LEU A 127 -18.33 5.07 -11.92
N LEU A 128 -18.77 4.52 -13.05
CA LEU A 128 -17.97 4.43 -14.28
C LEU A 128 -17.48 5.81 -14.74
N PHE A 129 -18.39 6.80 -14.80
CA PHE A 129 -18.04 8.14 -15.23
C PHE A 129 -17.16 8.88 -14.23
N ALA A 130 -17.37 8.68 -12.92
CA ALA A 130 -16.52 9.23 -11.89
C ALA A 130 -15.11 8.67 -12.00
N TRP A 131 -14.94 7.35 -12.14
CA TRP A 131 -13.64 6.72 -12.37
C TRP A 131 -12.95 7.24 -13.61
N ARG A 132 -13.67 7.35 -14.73
CA ARG A 132 -13.13 7.90 -15.97
C ARG A 132 -12.61 9.33 -15.77
N GLN A 133 -13.36 10.16 -15.07
CA GLN A 133 -12.99 11.54 -14.82
C GLN A 133 -11.75 11.64 -13.91
N ILE A 134 -11.66 10.82 -12.87
CA ILE A 134 -10.46 10.74 -12.01
C ILE A 134 -9.25 10.26 -12.82
N ALA A 135 -9.40 9.25 -13.68
CA ALA A 135 -8.34 8.77 -14.54
C ALA A 135 -7.83 9.86 -15.50
N LYS A 136 -8.75 10.65 -16.09
CA LYS A 136 -8.42 11.80 -16.95
C LYS A 136 -7.66 12.88 -16.16
N MET A 137 -8.06 13.17 -14.94
CA MET A 137 -7.38 14.16 -14.08
C MET A 137 -5.95 13.75 -13.74
N LYS A 138 -5.68 12.45 -13.63
CA LYS A 138 -4.33 11.92 -13.36
C LYS A 138 -3.43 11.83 -14.57
N ASN A 139 -3.89 12.16 -15.76
CA ASN A 139 -3.16 11.93 -17.02
C ASN A 139 -2.74 10.45 -17.26
N SER A 140 -3.28 9.51 -16.51
CA SER A 140 -2.89 8.10 -16.62
C SER A 140 -3.44 7.42 -17.87
N THR A 141 -4.59 7.89 -18.38
CA THR A 141 -5.23 7.40 -19.60
C THR A 141 -6.10 8.50 -20.20
N ASN A 142 -5.59 9.15 -21.22
CA ASN A 142 -6.37 10.14 -21.99
C ASN A 142 -6.92 9.46 -23.26
N THR A 143 -7.86 8.54 -23.08
CA THR A 143 -8.53 7.92 -24.22
C THR A 143 -9.88 8.60 -24.47
N ASN A 144 -10.14 8.97 -25.72
CA ASN A 144 -11.44 9.50 -26.14
C ASN A 144 -12.41 8.39 -26.55
N LEU A 145 -12.04 7.13 -26.35
CA LEU A 145 -12.88 6.00 -26.66
C LEU A 145 -13.61 5.53 -25.38
N LEU A 146 -14.93 5.43 -25.49
CA LEU A 146 -15.80 4.80 -24.50
C LEU A 146 -16.67 3.78 -25.23
N ILE A 147 -16.60 2.52 -24.82
CA ILE A 147 -17.40 1.44 -25.35
C ILE A 147 -18.41 1.08 -24.26
N LEU A 148 -19.68 1.21 -24.58
CA LEU A 148 -20.81 0.82 -23.73
C LEU A 148 -21.53 -0.30 -24.44
N ASP A 149 -21.34 -1.52 -23.97
CA ASP A 149 -21.97 -2.71 -24.52
C ASP A 149 -23.14 -3.13 -23.63
N GLU A 150 -24.29 -3.41 -24.23
CA GLU A 150 -25.54 -3.81 -23.56
C GLU A 150 -26.05 -2.83 -22.49
N THR A 151 -25.50 -1.64 -22.40
CA THR A 151 -25.82 -0.66 -21.33
C THR A 151 -27.21 -0.03 -21.52
N PHE A 152 -27.73 -0.06 -22.77
CA PHE A 152 -28.99 0.58 -23.14
C PHE A 152 -30.19 -0.38 -23.24
N ASP A 153 -29.96 -1.69 -23.09
CA ASP A 153 -30.89 -2.68 -23.61
C ASP A 153 -32.10 -3.00 -22.76
N SER A 154 -32.21 -2.59 -21.50
CA SER A 154 -33.45 -2.87 -20.75
C SER A 154 -33.57 -2.26 -19.36
N SER A 155 -32.51 -1.71 -18.78
CA SER A 155 -32.51 -1.32 -17.38
C SER A 155 -32.80 0.15 -17.16
N LEU A 156 -32.63 1.00 -18.18
CA LEU A 156 -32.97 2.43 -18.15
C LEU A 156 -34.27 2.68 -18.87
N ASP A 157 -35.13 3.50 -18.26
CA ASP A 157 -36.30 4.10 -18.91
C ASP A 157 -35.89 5.20 -19.91
N ASP A 158 -36.83 5.69 -20.68
CA ASP A 158 -36.59 6.72 -21.70
C ASP A 158 -35.92 7.98 -21.08
N GLU A 159 -36.36 8.39 -19.89
CA GLU A 159 -35.82 9.53 -19.17
C GLU A 159 -34.36 9.25 -18.68
N GLY A 160 -34.09 8.06 -18.18
CA GLY A 160 -32.74 7.64 -17.80
C GLY A 160 -31.79 7.60 -19.01
N THR A 161 -32.27 7.19 -20.17
CA THR A 161 -31.53 7.19 -21.42
C THR A 161 -31.20 8.61 -21.89
N ASP A 162 -32.19 9.51 -21.86
CA ASP A 162 -31.98 10.94 -22.20
C ASP A 162 -30.99 11.62 -21.27
N ASN A 163 -31.03 11.30 -19.99
CA ASN A 163 -30.12 11.83 -18.99
C ASN A 163 -28.72 11.29 -19.17
N LEU A 164 -28.57 10.00 -19.53
CA LEU A 164 -27.29 9.40 -19.90
C LEU A 164 -26.69 10.10 -21.12
N MET A 165 -27.49 10.38 -22.15
CA MET A 165 -27.04 11.12 -23.34
C MET A 165 -26.58 12.55 -23.00
N LYS A 166 -27.19 13.20 -22.03
CA LYS A 166 -26.71 14.50 -21.50
C LYS A 166 -25.32 14.37 -20.91
N ILE A 167 -25.06 13.33 -20.09
CA ILE A 167 -23.74 13.07 -19.50
C ILE A 167 -22.71 12.84 -20.61
N LEU A 168 -23.01 11.95 -21.58
CA LEU A 168 -22.08 11.61 -22.66
C LEU A 168 -21.65 12.84 -23.46
N LYS A 169 -22.55 13.79 -23.71
CA LYS A 169 -22.24 15.08 -24.37
C LYS A 169 -21.32 15.99 -23.55
N THR A 170 -21.21 15.79 -22.24
CA THR A 170 -20.32 16.57 -21.37
C THR A 170 -18.94 15.93 -21.17
N LEU A 171 -18.75 14.72 -21.70
CA LEU A 171 -17.47 13.98 -21.55
C LEU A 171 -16.46 14.31 -22.66
N GLU A 172 -16.82 15.09 -23.66
CA GLU A 172 -15.92 15.60 -24.69
C GLU A 172 -14.94 16.66 -24.08
#